data_9c426d39bb1db00b341a5923f8f37756
#
_entry.id   9c426d39bb1db00b341a5923f8f37756
#
_cell.length_a   1.000
_cell.length_b   1.000
_cell.length_c   1.000
_cell.angle_alpha   90.00
_cell.angle_beta   90.00
_cell.angle_gamma   90.00
#
_symmetry.space_group_name_H-M   'P 1'
#
loop_
_entity.id
_entity.type
_entity.pdbx_description
1 polymer ?
#
loop_
_entity_poly.entity_id
_entity_poly.type
_entity_poly.pdbx_seq_one_letter_code
_entity_poly.pdbx_strand_id
1 'polypeptide(L)'
;MKNIFTLLALTIAFTINAQVQHVQTTTTGSTSSSAIGYYTTASGSGTLATGRDTKAIGSWSTAMGYKSEANGNQSIAMGNLTEANGSTSLAMGFQSYSDGDYSTAIGRFIEANGDYSTAMGYSSKANDYSSFVIGYYNLSGFTVTGSATSPNSANTAFVIGNGTYANRSDAFKVMANGDTTVSNDLTVGGDIVVSSDARLKANIVSLGSTLAKLLLIDGKRYTMKKNGKQKIGVLAQDIQKVFPELVTTDDKDMLAVNYQGLVPVLINALKEQDDKISRLEKLVEKLISGN
;
A
#
# COMPACT_ATOMS: atom_id res chain seq x y z
N MET A 1 23.80 -70.14 1.38
CA MET A 1 22.60 -69.30 1.29
C MET A 1 22.54 -68.17 2.35
N LYS A 2 22.80 -68.47 3.66
CA LYS A 2 22.81 -67.39 4.68
C LYS A 2 23.77 -66.23 4.41
N ASN A 3 24.97 -66.48 3.92
CA ASN A 3 25.99 -65.44 3.67
C ASN A 3 25.69 -64.53 2.45
N ILE A 4 24.92 -65.06 1.48
CA ILE A 4 24.49 -64.27 0.31
C ILE A 4 23.39 -63.27 0.69
N PHE A 5 22.48 -63.67 1.58
CA PHE A 5 21.46 -62.77 2.07
C PHE A 5 22.02 -61.67 2.97
N THR A 6 23.05 -61.97 3.76
CA THR A 6 23.70 -60.94 4.61
C THR A 6 24.47 -59.91 3.74
N LEU A 7 25.12 -60.39 2.68
CA LEU A 7 25.85 -59.49 1.75
C LEU A 7 24.90 -58.63 0.91
N LEU A 8 23.74 -59.20 0.49
CA LEU A 8 22.72 -58.47 -0.24
C LEU A 8 22.01 -57.45 0.64
N ALA A 9 21.71 -57.77 1.91
CA ALA A 9 21.15 -56.82 2.86
C ALA A 9 22.12 -55.68 3.21
N LEU A 10 23.43 -55.96 3.28
CA LEU A 10 24.46 -54.96 3.53
C LEU A 10 24.64 -54.01 2.32
N THR A 11 24.58 -54.51 1.09
CA THR A 11 24.66 -53.70 -0.13
C THR A 11 23.39 -52.84 -0.30
N ILE A 12 22.19 -53.36 0.02
CA ILE A 12 20.96 -52.54 -0.03
C ILE A 12 21.00 -51.47 1.06
N ALA A 13 21.50 -51.76 2.27
CA ALA A 13 21.67 -50.77 3.31
C ALA A 13 22.66 -49.65 2.92
N PHE A 14 23.75 -49.98 2.20
CA PHE A 14 24.69 -48.96 1.68
C PHE A 14 24.08 -48.14 0.55
N THR A 15 23.26 -48.72 -0.31
CA THR A 15 22.63 -47.98 -1.41
C THR A 15 21.48 -47.06 -0.94
N ILE A 16 20.80 -47.40 0.15
CA ILE A 16 19.73 -46.56 0.73
C ILE A 16 20.34 -45.33 1.46
N ASN A 17 21.53 -45.44 2.03
CA ASN A 17 22.23 -44.32 2.66
C ASN A 17 22.99 -43.40 1.69
N ALA A 18 23.06 -43.72 0.40
CA ALA A 18 23.86 -42.99 -0.58
C ALA A 18 23.15 -41.82 -1.26
N GLN A 19 21.95 -41.46 -0.90
CA GLN A 19 21.18 -40.38 -1.58
C GLN A 19 21.20 -39.03 -0.89
N VAL A 20 21.83 -38.87 0.25
CA VAL A 20 22.14 -37.54 0.79
C VAL A 20 23.64 -37.30 0.57
N GLN A 21 24.03 -37.00 -0.67
CA GLN A 21 25.42 -36.60 -0.95
C GLN A 21 25.67 -35.23 -0.31
N HIS A 22 26.33 -35.27 0.81
CA HIS A 22 26.95 -34.16 1.47
C HIS A 22 28.18 -33.70 0.65
N VAL A 23 27.97 -32.79 -0.30
CA VAL A 23 29.07 -32.29 -1.13
C VAL A 23 29.57 -30.96 -0.60
N GLN A 24 30.75 -30.99 -0.03
CA GLN A 24 31.68 -29.93 0.35
C GLN A 24 31.14 -28.80 1.24
N THR A 25 31.69 -28.76 2.45
CA THR A 25 31.61 -27.69 3.45
C THR A 25 30.19 -27.21 3.80
N THR A 26 29.38 -28.15 4.23
CA THR A 26 28.16 -27.80 4.98
C THR A 26 28.52 -27.73 6.47
N THR A 27 28.07 -26.69 7.13
CA THR A 27 28.30 -26.51 8.56
C THR A 27 26.99 -26.60 9.30
N THR A 28 26.89 -27.50 10.28
CA THR A 28 25.78 -27.57 11.21
C THR A 28 26.23 -27.09 12.58
N GLY A 29 25.54 -26.11 13.16
CA GLY A 29 25.84 -25.57 14.49
C GLY A 29 25.11 -26.30 15.63
N SER A 30 24.11 -27.13 15.31
CA SER A 30 23.27 -27.86 16.26
C SER A 30 22.98 -29.26 15.78
N THR A 31 22.76 -30.20 16.71
CA THR A 31 22.42 -31.59 16.42
C THR A 31 21.07 -31.80 15.74
N SER A 32 20.18 -30.79 15.80
CA SER A 32 18.85 -30.80 15.15
C SER A 32 18.80 -30.03 13.83
N SER A 33 19.94 -29.60 13.29
CA SER A 33 20.02 -28.79 12.06
C SER A 33 20.45 -29.62 10.87
N SER A 34 19.94 -29.26 9.68
CA SER A 34 20.24 -29.96 8.42
C SER A 34 20.77 -28.99 7.37
N ALA A 35 21.95 -29.30 6.80
CA ALA A 35 22.53 -28.54 5.69
C ALA A 35 22.75 -29.48 4.49
N ILE A 36 22.12 -29.18 3.35
CA ILE A 36 22.13 -30.04 2.16
C ILE A 36 22.51 -29.20 0.93
N GLY A 37 23.64 -29.52 0.29
CA GLY A 37 24.06 -28.82 -0.93
C GLY A 37 25.50 -28.32 -0.89
N TYR A 38 25.78 -27.23 -1.61
CA TYR A 38 27.11 -26.67 -1.79
C TYR A 38 27.30 -25.38 -1.02
N TYR A 39 28.25 -25.31 -0.10
CA TYR A 39 28.50 -24.17 0.83
C TYR A 39 27.27 -23.75 1.63
N THR A 40 26.43 -24.68 2.05
CA THR A 40 25.28 -24.42 2.89
C THR A 40 25.66 -24.35 4.38
N THR A 41 24.99 -23.49 5.14
CA THR A 41 25.20 -23.34 6.59
C THR A 41 23.86 -23.40 7.32
N ALA A 42 23.73 -24.33 8.28
CA ALA A 42 22.60 -24.44 9.19
C ALA A 42 23.12 -24.32 10.62
N SER A 43 23.22 -23.09 11.15
CA SER A 43 23.88 -22.82 12.44
C SER A 43 22.92 -22.63 13.60
N GLY A 44 21.68 -22.21 13.36
CA GLY A 44 20.65 -22.10 14.39
C GLY A 44 20.11 -23.45 14.84
N SER A 45 19.38 -23.51 15.96
CA SER A 45 18.72 -24.72 16.45
C SER A 45 17.51 -25.06 15.58
N GLY A 46 17.38 -26.33 15.13
CA GLY A 46 16.26 -26.80 14.34
C GLY A 46 16.15 -26.20 12.93
N THR A 47 17.26 -25.83 12.31
CA THR A 47 17.30 -25.13 11.01
C THR A 47 17.45 -26.09 9.84
N LEU A 48 16.97 -25.63 8.66
CA LEU A 48 17.17 -26.31 7.38
C LEU A 48 17.79 -25.35 6.37
N ALA A 49 18.98 -25.68 5.86
CA ALA A 49 19.60 -24.97 4.73
C ALA A 49 19.78 -25.93 3.55
N THR A 50 19.23 -25.59 2.38
CA THR A 50 19.34 -26.45 1.20
C THR A 50 19.59 -25.63 -0.06
N GLY A 51 20.54 -26.09 -0.91
CA GLY A 51 20.87 -25.43 -2.18
C GLY A 51 22.34 -25.08 -2.30
N ARG A 52 22.65 -23.88 -2.76
CA ARG A 52 24.02 -23.40 -2.93
C ARG A 52 24.22 -22.05 -2.24
N ASP A 53 25.25 -21.94 -1.43
CA ASP A 53 25.63 -20.73 -0.65
C ASP A 53 24.48 -20.24 0.27
N THR A 54 23.61 -21.16 0.75
CA THR A 54 22.46 -20.81 1.61
C THR A 54 22.84 -20.80 3.09
N LYS A 55 22.20 -19.93 3.87
CA LYS A 55 22.43 -19.84 5.32
C LYS A 55 21.11 -19.82 6.10
N ALA A 56 20.92 -20.75 7.02
CA ALA A 56 19.85 -20.76 8.01
C ALA A 56 20.48 -20.54 9.40
N ILE A 57 20.36 -19.29 9.90
CA ILE A 57 21.09 -18.82 11.09
C ILE A 57 20.16 -18.69 12.29
N GLY A 58 18.97 -18.11 12.12
CA GLY A 58 17.98 -17.96 13.18
C GLY A 58 17.44 -19.33 13.65
N SER A 59 17.13 -19.50 14.91
CA SER A 59 16.52 -20.74 15.40
C SER A 59 15.22 -21.06 14.66
N TRP A 60 15.01 -22.32 14.28
CA TRP A 60 13.85 -22.80 13.53
C TRP A 60 13.66 -22.16 12.15
N SER A 61 14.74 -21.61 11.58
CA SER A 61 14.72 -20.96 10.26
C SER A 61 14.93 -21.96 9.13
N THR A 62 14.49 -21.59 7.92
CA THR A 62 14.65 -22.37 6.69
C THR A 62 15.18 -21.50 5.57
N ALA A 63 16.33 -21.89 4.95
CA ALA A 63 16.91 -21.22 3.79
C ALA A 63 17.00 -22.18 2.61
N MET A 64 16.44 -21.83 1.44
CA MET A 64 16.41 -22.68 0.26
C MET A 64 16.76 -21.93 -1.02
N GLY A 65 17.62 -22.51 -1.89
CA GLY A 65 17.90 -21.96 -3.23
C GLY A 65 19.34 -21.55 -3.41
N TYR A 66 19.60 -20.34 -3.93
CA TYR A 66 20.93 -19.81 -4.20
C TYR A 66 21.16 -18.51 -3.42
N LYS A 67 22.18 -18.52 -2.54
CA LYS A 67 22.51 -17.37 -1.69
C LYS A 67 21.32 -16.81 -0.90
N SER A 68 20.44 -17.68 -0.44
CA SER A 68 19.32 -17.29 0.42
C SER A 68 19.76 -17.36 1.88
N GLU A 69 19.39 -16.34 2.68
CA GLU A 69 19.79 -16.22 4.08
C GLU A 69 18.54 -16.05 4.97
N ALA A 70 18.32 -16.97 5.90
CA ALA A 70 17.28 -16.91 6.91
C ALA A 70 17.91 -16.60 8.27
N ASN A 71 18.00 -15.32 8.60
CA ASN A 71 18.72 -14.80 9.76
C ASN A 71 17.84 -14.62 11.00
N GLY A 72 16.56 -14.31 10.81
CA GLY A 72 15.59 -14.19 11.88
C GLY A 72 15.16 -15.53 12.49
N ASN A 73 14.77 -15.56 13.74
CA ASN A 73 14.17 -16.74 14.34
C ASN A 73 12.86 -17.11 13.63
N GLN A 74 12.64 -18.40 13.37
CA GLN A 74 11.46 -18.89 12.65
C GLN A 74 11.25 -18.29 11.26
N SER A 75 12.30 -17.71 10.67
CA SER A 75 12.24 -17.07 9.35
C SER A 75 12.38 -18.08 8.21
N ILE A 76 11.89 -17.69 7.03
CA ILE A 76 11.99 -18.51 5.81
C ILE A 76 12.51 -17.65 4.67
N ALA A 77 13.62 -18.07 4.04
CA ALA A 77 14.19 -17.44 2.85
C ALA A 77 14.27 -18.45 1.70
N MET A 78 13.52 -18.22 0.60
CA MET A 78 13.45 -19.16 -0.52
C MET A 78 13.64 -18.46 -1.86
N GLY A 79 14.64 -18.87 -2.64
CA GLY A 79 14.83 -18.32 -3.98
C GLY A 79 16.27 -18.01 -4.31
N ASN A 80 16.52 -16.83 -4.87
CA ASN A 80 17.85 -16.39 -5.30
C ASN A 80 18.16 -15.04 -4.67
N LEU A 81 19.21 -14.95 -3.83
CA LEU A 81 19.60 -13.73 -3.11
C LEU A 81 18.44 -13.18 -2.24
N THR A 82 17.72 -14.05 -1.55
CA THR A 82 16.65 -13.67 -0.64
C THR A 82 17.16 -13.62 0.80
N GLU A 83 16.71 -12.62 1.58
CA GLU A 83 17.07 -12.48 2.98
C GLU A 83 15.82 -12.29 3.85
N ALA A 84 15.68 -13.14 4.87
CA ALA A 84 14.65 -13.05 5.88
C ALA A 84 15.29 -12.73 7.23
N ASN A 85 15.36 -11.45 7.58
CA ASN A 85 16.11 -10.94 8.72
C ASN A 85 15.24 -10.75 9.98
N GLY A 86 13.97 -10.39 9.81
CA GLY A 86 13.02 -10.26 10.92
C GLY A 86 12.64 -11.61 11.52
N SER A 87 12.25 -11.62 12.78
CA SER A 87 11.68 -12.81 13.43
C SER A 87 10.36 -13.20 12.76
N THR A 88 10.17 -14.49 12.47
CA THR A 88 8.97 -15.03 11.81
C THR A 88 8.71 -14.40 10.44
N SER A 89 9.76 -13.90 9.78
CA SER A 89 9.67 -13.25 8.47
C SER A 89 9.75 -14.25 7.31
N LEU A 90 9.23 -13.85 6.14
CA LEU A 90 9.23 -14.65 4.92
C LEU A 90 9.75 -13.84 3.74
N ALA A 91 10.84 -14.29 3.10
CA ALA A 91 11.37 -13.73 1.86
C ALA A 91 11.38 -14.77 0.74
N MET A 92 10.69 -14.52 -0.38
CA MET A 92 10.62 -15.45 -1.52
C MET A 92 10.82 -14.76 -2.85
N GLY A 93 11.59 -15.40 -3.76
CA GLY A 93 11.75 -14.94 -5.14
C GLY A 93 13.19 -14.58 -5.50
N PHE A 94 13.40 -13.38 -6.03
CA PHE A 94 14.72 -12.89 -6.47
C PHE A 94 15.04 -11.55 -5.82
N GLN A 95 16.13 -11.47 -5.05
CA GLN A 95 16.54 -10.26 -4.33
C GLN A 95 15.37 -9.66 -3.54
N SER A 96 14.72 -10.47 -2.72
CA SER A 96 13.64 -10.08 -1.85
C SER A 96 14.12 -10.08 -0.40
N TYR A 97 13.83 -9.00 0.32
CA TYR A 97 14.29 -8.73 1.68
C TYR A 97 13.10 -8.55 2.62
N SER A 98 13.09 -9.27 3.73
CA SER A 98 12.04 -9.22 4.75
C SER A 98 12.70 -8.91 6.09
N ASP A 99 12.86 -7.61 6.38
CA ASP A 99 13.65 -7.12 7.51
C ASP A 99 12.81 -6.86 8.78
N GLY A 100 11.53 -6.52 8.63
CA GLY A 100 10.61 -6.36 9.75
C GLY A 100 10.22 -7.67 10.40
N ASP A 101 9.93 -7.66 11.69
CA ASP A 101 9.37 -8.82 12.39
C ASP A 101 7.98 -9.15 11.84
N TYR A 102 7.70 -10.44 11.64
CA TYR A 102 6.44 -10.94 11.03
C TYR A 102 6.16 -10.41 9.62
N SER A 103 7.20 -9.91 8.92
CA SER A 103 7.05 -9.35 7.58
C SER A 103 7.07 -10.41 6.48
N THR A 104 6.55 -10.06 5.30
CA THR A 104 6.48 -10.95 4.12
C THR A 104 6.91 -10.21 2.86
N ALA A 105 7.94 -10.69 2.16
CA ALA A 105 8.45 -10.15 0.91
C ALA A 105 8.42 -11.23 -0.19
N ILE A 106 7.55 -11.08 -1.20
CA ILE A 106 7.40 -12.09 -2.28
C ILE A 106 7.47 -11.43 -3.65
N GLY A 107 8.44 -11.86 -4.47
CA GLY A 107 8.55 -11.41 -5.85
C GLY A 107 9.98 -11.10 -6.27
N ARG A 108 10.20 -9.99 -6.99
CA ARG A 108 11.51 -9.59 -7.48
C ARG A 108 11.84 -8.17 -7.04
N PHE A 109 12.98 -8.00 -6.37
CA PHE A 109 13.42 -6.73 -5.79
C PHE A 109 12.41 -6.15 -4.77
N ILE A 110 11.91 -7.01 -3.89
CA ILE A 110 10.91 -6.66 -2.88
C ILE A 110 11.59 -6.37 -1.55
N GLU A 111 11.09 -5.37 -0.84
CA GLU A 111 11.50 -5.06 0.53
C GLU A 111 10.28 -4.91 1.44
N ALA A 112 10.23 -5.69 2.51
CA ALA A 112 9.22 -5.60 3.58
C ALA A 112 9.95 -5.30 4.89
N ASN A 113 10.14 -4.01 5.17
CA ASN A 113 11.00 -3.54 6.27
C ASN A 113 10.19 -3.14 7.52
N GLY A 114 8.90 -2.84 7.37
CA GLY A 114 8.03 -2.59 8.51
C GLY A 114 7.63 -3.89 9.22
N ASP A 115 7.52 -3.87 10.53
CA ASP A 115 6.97 -4.99 11.29
C ASP A 115 5.54 -5.28 10.84
N TYR A 116 5.19 -6.56 10.71
CA TYR A 116 3.91 -7.04 10.19
C TYR A 116 3.60 -6.59 8.75
N SER A 117 4.57 -6.03 8.02
CA SER A 117 4.36 -5.57 6.65
C SER A 117 4.35 -6.70 5.63
N THR A 118 3.69 -6.47 4.51
CA THR A 118 3.69 -7.40 3.37
C THR A 118 3.94 -6.63 2.08
N ALA A 119 4.93 -7.05 1.31
CA ALA A 119 5.23 -6.50 -0.01
C ALA A 119 5.26 -7.61 -1.07
N MET A 120 4.53 -7.41 -2.18
CA MET A 120 4.48 -8.38 -3.28
C MET A 120 4.58 -7.71 -4.65
N GLY A 121 5.22 -8.39 -5.63
CA GLY A 121 5.26 -7.96 -7.03
C GLY A 121 6.67 -7.68 -7.54
N TYR A 122 6.93 -6.46 -8.04
CA TYR A 122 8.20 -6.08 -8.63
C TYR A 122 8.68 -4.71 -8.14
N SER A 123 9.87 -4.65 -7.53
CA SER A 123 10.47 -3.41 -6.99
C SER A 123 9.53 -2.63 -6.05
N SER A 124 8.75 -3.34 -5.26
CA SER A 124 7.82 -2.76 -4.28
C SER A 124 8.42 -2.79 -2.89
N LYS A 125 8.09 -1.78 -2.08
CA LYS A 125 8.56 -1.65 -0.69
C LYS A 125 7.40 -1.37 0.27
N ALA A 126 7.40 -2.06 1.41
CA ALA A 126 6.48 -1.88 2.52
C ALA A 126 7.28 -1.57 3.78
N ASN A 127 7.54 -0.27 4.03
CA ASN A 127 8.40 0.18 5.12
C ASN A 127 7.64 0.62 6.38
N ASP A 128 6.32 0.83 6.28
CA ASP A 128 5.50 1.20 7.42
C ASP A 128 5.02 -0.04 8.18
N TYR A 129 4.83 0.10 9.49
CA TYR A 129 4.23 -0.92 10.34
C TYR A 129 2.88 -1.40 9.77
N SER A 130 2.71 -2.72 9.66
CA SER A 130 1.47 -3.38 9.20
C SER A 130 0.99 -2.95 7.80
N SER A 131 1.88 -2.40 6.95
CA SER A 131 1.53 -2.00 5.59
C SER A 131 1.43 -3.19 4.64
N PHE A 132 0.49 -3.12 3.68
CA PHE A 132 0.32 -4.11 2.62
C PHE A 132 0.50 -3.45 1.25
N VAL A 133 1.53 -3.83 0.52
CA VAL A 133 1.93 -3.23 -0.76
C VAL A 133 1.98 -4.28 -1.86
N ILE A 134 1.29 -4.03 -2.96
CA ILE A 134 1.31 -4.89 -4.14
C ILE A 134 1.59 -4.10 -5.42
N GLY A 135 1.93 -4.79 -6.50
CA GLY A 135 2.13 -4.18 -7.81
C GLY A 135 3.61 -3.93 -8.11
N TYR A 136 3.93 -2.75 -8.60
CA TYR A 136 5.29 -2.44 -9.02
C TYR A 136 5.64 -0.96 -8.83
N TYR A 137 6.87 -0.70 -8.37
CA TYR A 137 7.43 0.64 -8.19
C TYR A 137 6.48 1.60 -7.45
N ASN A 138 5.93 1.19 -6.29
CA ASN A 138 5.09 2.06 -5.45
C ASN A 138 5.84 3.30 -4.96
N LEU A 139 5.10 4.39 -4.75
CA LEU A 139 5.58 5.64 -4.16
C LEU A 139 5.37 5.66 -2.65
N SER A 140 4.13 5.45 -2.19
CA SER A 140 3.79 5.44 -0.76
C SER A 140 4.30 4.18 -0.08
N GLY A 141 4.80 4.32 1.16
CA GLY A 141 5.44 3.24 1.89
C GLY A 141 6.83 2.85 1.36
N PHE A 142 7.37 3.55 0.35
CA PHE A 142 8.75 3.38 -0.11
C PHE A 142 9.78 3.87 0.90
N THR A 143 9.43 4.90 1.67
CA THR A 143 10.11 5.33 2.89
C THR A 143 9.11 5.26 4.04
N VAL A 144 9.59 5.14 5.27
CA VAL A 144 8.73 5.17 6.45
C VAL A 144 8.00 6.52 6.52
N THR A 145 6.65 6.48 6.59
CA THR A 145 5.82 7.70 6.67
C THR A 145 5.48 8.08 8.10
N GLY A 146 5.22 7.12 8.97
CA GLY A 146 4.94 7.34 10.38
C GLY A 146 5.85 6.52 11.28
N SER A 147 5.73 5.20 11.28
CA SER A 147 6.55 4.28 12.06
C SER A 147 6.69 2.94 11.35
N ALA A 148 7.89 2.36 11.38
CA ALA A 148 8.14 1.01 10.88
C ALA A 148 7.79 -0.09 11.91
N THR A 149 7.77 0.24 13.21
CA THR A 149 7.70 -0.76 14.30
C THR A 149 6.50 -0.61 15.23
N SER A 150 5.63 0.37 14.99
CA SER A 150 4.46 0.61 15.83
C SER A 150 3.30 1.21 15.06
N PRO A 151 2.04 1.01 15.51
CA PRO A 151 0.88 1.65 14.91
C PRO A 151 1.00 3.18 14.90
N ASN A 152 0.74 3.79 13.73
CA ASN A 152 0.74 5.24 13.55
C ASN A 152 -0.31 5.62 12.51
N SER A 153 -1.11 6.64 12.75
CA SER A 153 -2.17 7.09 11.83
C SER A 153 -1.62 7.64 10.50
N ALA A 154 -0.36 8.07 10.47
CA ALA A 154 0.34 8.51 9.26
C ALA A 154 0.91 7.35 8.43
N ASN A 155 0.89 6.10 8.93
CA ASN A 155 1.38 4.96 8.17
C ASN A 155 0.55 4.73 6.92
N THR A 156 1.22 4.26 5.88
CA THR A 156 0.56 3.67 4.72
C THR A 156 -0.01 2.30 5.11
N ALA A 157 -1.31 2.08 4.92
CA ALA A 157 -1.96 0.81 5.25
C ALA A 157 -2.03 -0.13 4.05
N PHE A 158 -2.47 0.37 2.86
CA PHE A 158 -2.57 -0.43 1.64
C PHE A 158 -2.18 0.38 0.42
N VAL A 159 -1.39 -0.22 -0.50
CA VAL A 159 -0.96 0.42 -1.74
C VAL A 159 -1.00 -0.55 -2.92
N ILE A 160 -1.48 -0.07 -4.06
CA ILE A 160 -1.25 -0.69 -5.37
C ILE A 160 -0.29 0.21 -6.14
N GLY A 161 0.99 -0.19 -6.24
CA GLY A 161 1.98 0.50 -7.04
C GLY A 161 1.77 0.29 -8.54
N ASN A 162 1.95 1.34 -9.34
CA ASN A 162 1.87 1.31 -10.81
C ASN A 162 2.94 2.19 -11.47
N GLY A 163 4.03 2.44 -10.78
CA GLY A 163 5.12 3.30 -11.24
C GLY A 163 6.05 2.66 -12.25
N THR A 164 7.18 3.31 -12.45
CA THR A 164 8.31 2.83 -13.24
C THR A 164 9.60 3.03 -12.44
N TYR A 165 10.70 2.47 -12.92
CA TYR A 165 12.02 2.69 -12.30
C TYR A 165 12.35 4.18 -12.12
N ALA A 166 12.06 5.00 -13.13
CA ALA A 166 12.35 6.44 -13.10
C ALA A 166 11.28 7.26 -12.32
N ASN A 167 10.04 6.78 -12.30
CA ASN A 167 8.91 7.52 -11.72
C ASN A 167 8.02 6.55 -10.93
N ARG A 168 8.22 6.49 -9.62
CA ARG A 168 7.36 5.73 -8.71
C ARG A 168 5.98 6.38 -8.62
N SER A 169 4.94 5.56 -8.54
CA SER A 169 3.55 6.04 -8.41
C SER A 169 2.65 4.97 -7.82
N ASP A 170 1.50 5.40 -7.32
CA ASP A 170 0.45 4.55 -6.80
C ASP A 170 -0.81 4.72 -7.64
N ALA A 171 -1.46 3.62 -7.98
CA ALA A 171 -2.81 3.63 -8.57
C ALA A 171 -3.87 3.83 -7.48
N PHE A 172 -3.64 3.23 -6.32
CA PHE A 172 -4.54 3.26 -5.17
C PHE A 172 -3.72 3.28 -3.87
N LYS A 173 -4.14 4.09 -2.90
CA LYS A 173 -3.51 4.20 -1.59
C LYS A 173 -4.57 4.36 -0.50
N VAL A 174 -4.38 3.66 0.61
CA VAL A 174 -5.12 3.84 1.87
C VAL A 174 -4.11 4.11 2.98
N MET A 175 -4.33 5.14 3.76
CA MET A 175 -3.55 5.46 4.96
C MET A 175 -4.18 4.80 6.20
N ALA A 176 -3.42 4.64 7.26
CA ALA A 176 -3.90 4.04 8.51
C ALA A 176 -5.00 4.88 9.22
N ASN A 177 -5.09 6.18 8.93
CA ASN A 177 -6.19 7.04 9.37
C ASN A 177 -7.48 6.89 8.54
N GLY A 178 -7.47 6.07 7.47
CA GLY A 178 -8.60 5.84 6.58
C GLY A 178 -8.62 6.73 5.32
N ASP A 179 -7.74 7.71 5.19
CA ASP A 179 -7.65 8.53 3.98
C ASP A 179 -7.30 7.66 2.77
N THR A 180 -8.10 7.81 1.71
CA THR A 180 -7.94 6.99 0.50
C THR A 180 -7.74 7.87 -0.73
N THR A 181 -6.77 7.50 -1.57
CA THR A 181 -6.45 8.19 -2.83
C THR A 181 -6.56 7.23 -4.00
N VAL A 182 -7.28 7.64 -5.06
CA VAL A 182 -7.32 6.99 -6.36
C VAL A 182 -6.69 7.93 -7.39
N SER A 183 -5.62 7.52 -8.07
CA SER A 183 -4.80 8.41 -8.90
C SER A 183 -5.41 8.76 -10.27
N ASN A 184 -6.50 8.10 -10.65
CA ASN A 184 -7.22 8.32 -11.90
C ASN A 184 -8.73 8.41 -11.67
N ASP A 185 -9.51 8.18 -12.72
CA ASP A 185 -10.96 8.21 -12.64
C ASP A 185 -11.47 7.05 -11.76
N LEU A 186 -12.43 7.34 -10.86
CA LEU A 186 -13.17 6.36 -10.06
C LEU A 186 -14.57 6.22 -10.65
N THR A 187 -14.94 5.01 -11.09
CA THR A 187 -16.30 4.67 -11.51
C THR A 187 -16.99 3.90 -10.40
N VAL A 188 -18.11 4.43 -9.91
CA VAL A 188 -18.93 3.81 -8.87
C VAL A 188 -20.22 3.32 -9.53
N GLY A 189 -20.53 2.02 -9.42
CA GLY A 189 -21.75 1.41 -10.01
C GLY A 189 -23.03 1.61 -9.17
N GLY A 190 -22.92 2.25 -8.02
CA GLY A 190 -24.02 2.60 -7.11
C GLY A 190 -23.88 4.01 -6.57
N ASP A 191 -24.46 4.28 -5.43
CA ASP A 191 -24.45 5.60 -4.79
C ASP A 191 -23.12 5.84 -4.03
N ILE A 192 -22.70 7.11 -3.99
CA ILE A 192 -21.68 7.59 -3.05
C ILE A 192 -22.40 8.20 -1.84
N VAL A 193 -22.42 7.47 -0.73
CA VAL A 193 -23.04 7.91 0.51
C VAL A 193 -22.01 8.55 1.43
N VAL A 194 -22.25 9.80 1.81
CA VAL A 194 -21.39 10.55 2.73
C VAL A 194 -22.10 10.78 4.05
N SER A 195 -21.47 10.37 5.16
CA SER A 195 -22.00 10.58 6.51
C SER A 195 -22.20 12.08 6.79
N SER A 196 -23.42 12.48 7.20
CA SER A 196 -23.79 13.86 7.43
C SER A 196 -24.64 14.07 8.71
N ASP A 197 -24.58 13.09 9.63
CA ASP A 197 -25.31 13.17 10.91
C ASP A 197 -24.83 14.35 11.76
N ALA A 198 -25.76 15.09 12.33
CA ALA A 198 -25.46 16.25 13.18
C ALA A 198 -24.63 15.89 14.43
N ARG A 199 -24.73 14.66 14.93
CA ARG A 199 -23.96 14.16 16.08
C ARG A 199 -22.47 14.07 15.81
N LEU A 200 -22.07 14.05 14.53
CA LEU A 200 -20.66 14.02 14.10
C LEU A 200 -20.08 15.43 13.90
N LYS A 201 -20.89 16.48 14.13
CA LYS A 201 -20.54 17.86 13.80
C LYS A 201 -20.63 18.76 15.04
N ALA A 202 -19.75 19.72 15.14
CA ALA A 202 -19.76 20.76 16.15
C ALA A 202 -19.87 22.14 15.50
N ASN A 203 -20.29 23.15 16.26
CA ASN A 203 -20.35 24.55 15.83
C ASN A 203 -21.14 24.74 14.52
N ILE A 204 -22.31 24.08 14.42
CA ILE A 204 -23.16 24.13 13.24
C ILE A 204 -23.76 25.53 13.10
N VAL A 205 -23.36 26.23 12.03
CA VAL A 205 -23.86 27.57 11.70
C VAL A 205 -24.35 27.62 10.26
N SER A 206 -25.26 28.51 9.95
CA SER A 206 -25.72 28.75 8.58
C SER A 206 -24.57 29.35 7.74
N LEU A 207 -24.46 28.93 6.48
CA LEU A 207 -23.53 29.54 5.52
C LEU A 207 -23.88 31.00 5.19
N GLY A 208 -25.08 31.45 5.51
CA GLY A 208 -25.58 32.79 5.17
C GLY A 208 -25.72 32.96 3.65
N SER A 209 -25.44 34.18 3.17
CA SER A 209 -25.55 34.54 1.76
C SER A 209 -24.38 33.97 0.96
N THR A 210 -24.72 33.18 -0.07
CA THR A 210 -23.75 32.49 -0.93
C THR A 210 -23.80 32.86 -2.41
N LEU A 211 -24.94 33.45 -2.87
CA LEU A 211 -25.18 33.74 -4.28
C LEU A 211 -24.10 34.67 -4.87
N ALA A 212 -23.76 35.75 -4.17
CA ALA A 212 -22.76 36.70 -4.64
C ALA A 212 -21.39 36.09 -4.81
N LYS A 213 -20.99 35.21 -3.88
CA LYS A 213 -19.73 34.45 -3.94
C LYS A 213 -19.74 33.42 -5.07
N LEU A 214 -20.87 32.71 -5.23
CA LEU A 214 -21.03 31.66 -6.25
C LEU A 214 -20.92 32.26 -7.67
N LEU A 215 -21.43 33.48 -7.89
CA LEU A 215 -21.35 34.19 -9.17
C LEU A 215 -19.93 34.61 -9.56
N LEU A 216 -18.97 34.54 -8.65
CA LEU A 216 -17.54 34.78 -8.96
C LEU A 216 -16.83 33.50 -9.47
N ILE A 217 -17.51 32.35 -9.41
CA ILE A 217 -16.97 31.07 -9.90
C ILE A 217 -17.44 30.87 -11.33
N ASP A 218 -16.49 30.62 -12.22
CA ASP A 218 -16.79 30.34 -13.63
C ASP A 218 -16.53 28.86 -13.96
N GLY A 219 -17.51 28.21 -14.57
CA GLY A 219 -17.38 26.84 -15.09
C GLY A 219 -16.46 26.80 -16.31
N LYS A 220 -15.45 25.96 -16.30
CA LYS A 220 -14.43 25.87 -17.35
C LYS A 220 -14.53 24.56 -18.12
N ARG A 221 -14.26 24.63 -19.43
CA ARG A 221 -13.88 23.47 -20.25
C ARG A 221 -12.36 23.47 -20.36
N TYR A 222 -11.74 22.32 -20.10
CA TYR A 222 -10.29 22.19 -20.15
C TYR A 222 -9.85 20.83 -20.69
N THR A 223 -8.58 20.74 -21.07
CA THR A 223 -7.95 19.49 -21.51
C THR A 223 -6.95 19.06 -20.46
N MET A 224 -7.06 17.81 -20.00
CA MET A 224 -6.11 17.20 -19.06
C MET A 224 -4.75 17.02 -19.73
N LYS A 225 -3.69 17.63 -19.18
CA LYS A 225 -2.32 17.54 -19.72
C LYS A 225 -1.81 16.10 -19.78
N LYS A 226 -2.20 15.26 -18.81
CA LYS A 226 -1.72 13.87 -18.66
C LYS A 226 -2.18 12.97 -19.82
N ASN A 227 -3.38 13.16 -20.36
CA ASN A 227 -4.00 12.18 -21.27
C ASN A 227 -4.81 12.81 -22.42
N GLY A 228 -4.80 14.13 -22.56
CA GLY A 228 -5.52 14.85 -23.63
C GLY A 228 -7.05 14.82 -23.52
N LYS A 229 -7.64 14.25 -22.47
CA LYS A 229 -9.09 14.20 -22.29
C LYS A 229 -9.67 15.57 -21.99
N GLN A 230 -10.77 15.92 -22.69
CA GLN A 230 -11.55 17.11 -22.37
C GLN A 230 -12.47 16.84 -21.18
N LYS A 231 -12.53 17.81 -20.27
CA LYS A 231 -13.39 17.79 -19.08
C LYS A 231 -14.05 19.15 -18.87
N ILE A 232 -15.10 19.17 -18.06
CA ILE A 232 -15.76 20.39 -17.56
C ILE A 232 -15.63 20.37 -16.04
N GLY A 233 -15.35 21.52 -15.45
CA GLY A 233 -15.23 21.67 -14.00
C GLY A 233 -14.90 23.11 -13.62
N VAL A 234 -14.49 23.32 -12.40
CA VAL A 234 -14.04 24.59 -11.85
C VAL A 234 -12.54 24.56 -11.56
N LEU A 235 -11.91 25.73 -11.49
CA LEU A 235 -10.52 25.83 -11.05
C LEU A 235 -10.47 25.92 -9.52
N ALA A 236 -9.63 25.10 -8.91
CA ALA A 236 -9.45 25.10 -7.46
C ALA A 236 -9.00 26.46 -6.93
N GLN A 237 -8.18 27.19 -7.69
CA GLN A 237 -7.73 28.55 -7.38
C GLN A 237 -8.88 29.56 -7.32
N ASP A 238 -9.93 29.39 -8.12
CA ASP A 238 -11.09 30.28 -8.09
C ASP A 238 -12.00 29.95 -6.89
N ILE A 239 -12.18 28.65 -6.60
CA ILE A 239 -12.91 28.20 -5.39
C ILE A 239 -12.18 28.69 -4.14
N GLN A 240 -10.87 28.58 -4.06
CA GLN A 240 -10.07 28.96 -2.89
C GLN A 240 -10.25 30.44 -2.49
N LYS A 241 -10.49 31.33 -3.46
CA LYS A 241 -10.73 32.77 -3.19
C LYS A 241 -12.05 33.05 -2.46
N VAL A 242 -13.08 32.20 -2.66
CA VAL A 242 -14.44 32.45 -2.18
C VAL A 242 -14.92 31.44 -1.15
N PHE A 243 -14.44 30.19 -1.22
CA PHE A 243 -14.75 29.08 -0.33
C PHE A 243 -13.47 28.25 -0.07
N PRO A 244 -12.48 28.80 0.65
CA PRO A 244 -11.21 28.11 0.90
C PRO A 244 -11.39 26.77 1.60
N GLU A 245 -12.45 26.60 2.42
CA GLU A 245 -12.81 25.37 3.11
C GLU A 245 -13.21 24.20 2.18
N LEU A 246 -13.48 24.47 0.92
CA LEU A 246 -13.74 23.46 -0.11
C LEU A 246 -12.50 23.03 -0.90
N VAL A 247 -11.34 23.57 -0.54
CA VAL A 247 -10.09 23.27 -1.24
C VAL A 247 -9.12 22.59 -0.29
N THR A 248 -8.55 21.47 -0.74
CA THR A 248 -7.46 20.77 -0.06
C THR A 248 -6.20 20.82 -0.90
N THR A 249 -5.05 20.73 -0.24
CA THR A 249 -3.74 20.70 -0.89
C THR A 249 -3.08 19.36 -0.61
N ASP A 250 -2.52 18.73 -1.64
CA ASP A 250 -1.75 17.49 -1.49
C ASP A 250 -0.26 17.76 -1.14
N ASP A 251 0.51 16.69 -0.95
CA ASP A 251 1.94 16.74 -0.60
C ASP A 251 2.83 17.40 -1.68
N LYS A 252 2.28 17.72 -2.85
CA LYS A 252 2.96 18.36 -3.99
C LYS A 252 2.42 19.76 -4.28
N ASP A 253 1.76 20.35 -3.31
CA ASP A 253 1.10 21.66 -3.43
C ASP A 253 0.02 21.73 -4.53
N MET A 254 -0.52 20.57 -4.96
CA MET A 254 -1.61 20.52 -5.92
C MET A 254 -2.95 20.68 -5.22
N LEU A 255 -3.78 21.60 -5.72
CA LEU A 255 -5.08 21.90 -5.17
C LEU A 255 -6.16 20.94 -5.69
N ALA A 256 -7.04 20.49 -4.81
CA ALA A 256 -8.22 19.69 -5.12
C ALA A 256 -9.50 20.32 -4.54
N VAL A 257 -10.63 20.14 -5.23
CA VAL A 257 -11.92 20.71 -4.85
C VAL A 257 -12.84 19.62 -4.32
N ASN A 258 -13.43 19.86 -3.15
CA ASN A 258 -14.56 19.10 -2.64
C ASN A 258 -15.84 19.50 -3.39
N TYR A 259 -16.14 18.85 -4.51
CA TYR A 259 -17.34 19.13 -5.31
C TYR A 259 -18.65 18.87 -4.57
N GLN A 260 -18.70 17.90 -3.66
CA GLN A 260 -19.89 17.64 -2.84
C GLN A 260 -20.20 18.80 -1.87
N GLY A 261 -19.17 19.47 -1.38
CA GLY A 261 -19.30 20.66 -0.55
C GLY A 261 -19.90 21.87 -1.29
N LEU A 262 -19.94 21.89 -2.61
CA LEU A 262 -20.63 22.91 -3.39
C LEU A 262 -22.16 22.75 -3.33
N VAL A 263 -22.70 21.58 -3.01
CA VAL A 263 -24.15 21.35 -2.94
C VAL A 263 -24.84 22.27 -1.93
N PRO A 264 -24.44 22.37 -0.64
CA PRO A 264 -25.05 23.29 0.30
C PRO A 264 -24.89 24.77 -0.09
N VAL A 265 -23.80 25.14 -0.76
CA VAL A 265 -23.59 26.50 -1.30
C VAL A 265 -24.63 26.80 -2.38
N LEU A 266 -24.87 25.87 -3.30
CA LEU A 266 -25.89 25.99 -4.36
C LEU A 266 -27.30 26.05 -3.77
N ILE A 267 -27.62 25.24 -2.74
CA ILE A 267 -28.92 25.28 -2.06
C ILE A 267 -29.20 26.69 -1.49
N ASN A 268 -28.22 27.28 -0.81
CA ASN A 268 -28.42 28.64 -0.25
C ASN A 268 -28.52 29.71 -1.35
N ALA A 269 -27.70 29.61 -2.40
CA ALA A 269 -27.77 30.53 -3.53
C ALA A 269 -29.15 30.47 -4.25
N LEU A 270 -29.71 29.28 -4.43
CA LEU A 270 -31.07 29.11 -4.98
C LEU A 270 -32.13 29.74 -4.11
N LYS A 271 -32.08 29.59 -2.77
CA LYS A 271 -33.00 30.24 -1.84
C LYS A 271 -32.91 31.76 -1.94
N GLU A 272 -31.71 32.32 -1.99
CA GLU A 272 -31.50 33.77 -2.19
C GLU A 272 -32.08 34.29 -3.51
N GLN A 273 -31.94 33.46 -4.58
CA GLN A 273 -32.50 33.80 -5.88
C GLN A 273 -34.03 33.75 -5.87
N ASP A 274 -34.62 32.76 -5.25
CA ASP A 274 -36.07 32.62 -5.07
C ASP A 274 -36.67 33.83 -4.29
N ASP A 275 -36.02 34.22 -3.19
CA ASP A 275 -36.39 35.41 -2.42
C ASP A 275 -36.33 36.70 -3.27
N LYS A 276 -35.34 36.85 -4.15
CA LYS A 276 -35.25 37.99 -5.06
C LYS A 276 -36.36 37.98 -6.11
N ILE A 277 -36.67 36.82 -6.67
CA ILE A 277 -37.77 36.65 -7.64
C ILE A 277 -39.10 37.01 -6.96
N SER A 278 -39.39 36.45 -5.79
CA SER A 278 -40.62 36.74 -5.05
C SER A 278 -40.80 38.24 -4.71
N ARG A 279 -39.70 38.95 -4.40
CA ARG A 279 -39.73 40.40 -4.20
C ARG A 279 -40.04 41.16 -5.49
N LEU A 280 -39.46 40.75 -6.61
CA LEU A 280 -39.70 41.33 -7.94
C LEU A 280 -41.16 41.11 -8.36
N GLU A 281 -41.71 39.90 -8.19
CA GLU A 281 -43.11 39.59 -8.48
C GLU A 281 -44.04 40.49 -7.71
N LYS A 282 -43.87 40.67 -6.38
CA LYS A 282 -44.64 41.58 -5.57
C LYS A 282 -44.55 43.03 -6.01
N LEU A 283 -43.36 43.48 -6.48
CA LEU A 283 -43.18 44.83 -7.01
C LEU A 283 -43.93 45.03 -8.34
N VAL A 284 -43.89 44.02 -9.22
CA VAL A 284 -44.59 44.01 -10.51
C VAL A 284 -46.09 44.03 -10.28
N GLU A 285 -46.64 43.19 -9.37
CA GLU A 285 -48.05 43.18 -9.00
C GLU A 285 -48.51 44.54 -8.47
N LYS A 286 -47.69 45.18 -7.62
CA LYS A 286 -48.00 46.51 -7.09
C LYS A 286 -48.03 47.57 -8.20
N LEU A 287 -47.10 47.49 -9.16
CA LEU A 287 -47.07 48.41 -10.29
C LEU A 287 -48.28 48.22 -11.23
N ILE A 288 -48.72 47.00 -11.45
CA ILE A 288 -49.85 46.66 -12.31
C ILE A 288 -51.18 47.08 -11.63
N SER A 289 -51.28 46.90 -10.30
CA SER A 289 -52.50 47.25 -9.54
C SER A 289 -52.70 48.76 -9.34
N GLY A 290 -51.73 49.59 -9.71
CA GLY A 290 -51.88 51.06 -9.69
C GLY A 290 -51.86 51.71 -8.30
N ASN A 291 -51.32 50.98 -7.27
CA ASN A 291 -51.11 51.50 -5.91
C ASN A 291 -49.62 51.57 -5.55
#